data_6638485667a504915ea782f89b3efb9f
#
_entry.id   6638485667a504915ea782f89b3efb9f
#
_cell.length_a   1.000
_cell.length_b   1.000
_cell.length_c   1.000
_cell.angle_alpha   90.00
_cell.angle_beta   90.00
_cell.angle_gamma   90.00
#
_symmetry.space_group_name_H-M   'P 1'
#
loop_
_entity.id
_entity.type
_entity.pdbx_description
1 polymer ?
#
loop_
_entity_poly.entity_id
_entity_poly.type
_entity_poly.pdbx_seq_one_letter_code
_entity_poly.pdbx_strand_id
1 'polypeptide(L)'
;MTVKTDAAPADALGAIIRSRKIVDLSVIVDQFYPAFQQESQEFLMVPTHVPGPGGLGYRGPMYETIMIHDDHTGTHCDAPAHQVPPVESGLPNAGPMGKVTLEQLDPRHMMGPACVIDCTDLLAEVDRSVRRSPVITREKVAAWEKQYGQLREGDVVLFRTTWTELYYKQFPEGLQFTRHHPAPNGRTIEHLVERGIKLVGLDTLGIGMFQDDYEPHLVAGHAGMIVVEKLTNLSELPARGAFFIFLPWKVKKASGGLGRAIAIV
;
A
#
# COMPACT_ATOMS: atom_id res chain seq x y z
N MET A 1 -35.09 33.99 -19.84
CA MET A 1 -33.94 33.87 -18.92
C MET A 1 -33.77 32.40 -18.61
N THR A 2 -32.83 31.71 -19.25
CA THR A 2 -32.52 30.32 -18.96
C THR A 2 -31.61 30.30 -17.75
N VAL A 3 -32.14 29.84 -16.63
CA VAL A 3 -31.36 29.58 -15.40
C VAL A 3 -30.37 28.45 -15.76
N LYS A 4 -29.09 28.77 -15.89
CA LYS A 4 -28.05 27.76 -15.85
C LYS A 4 -28.08 27.17 -14.46
N THR A 5 -28.63 25.98 -14.31
CA THR A 5 -28.44 25.17 -13.11
C THR A 5 -26.96 24.77 -13.12
N ASP A 6 -26.17 25.35 -12.23
CA ASP A 6 -24.83 24.81 -11.95
C ASP A 6 -25.00 23.34 -11.58
N ALA A 7 -24.28 22.46 -12.31
CA ALA A 7 -24.33 21.03 -12.04
C ALA A 7 -23.98 20.81 -10.56
N ALA A 8 -24.73 19.92 -9.89
CA ALA A 8 -24.44 19.58 -8.50
C ALA A 8 -22.99 19.09 -8.37
N PRO A 9 -22.29 19.37 -7.25
CA PRO A 9 -20.88 18.99 -7.08
C PRO A 9 -20.61 17.51 -7.38
N ALA A 10 -21.56 16.62 -7.08
CA ALA A 10 -21.46 15.19 -7.37
C ALA A 10 -21.46 14.90 -8.89
N ASP A 11 -22.21 15.65 -9.68
CA ASP A 11 -22.26 15.49 -11.15
C ASP A 11 -20.95 15.95 -11.78
N ALA A 12 -20.35 17.03 -11.26
CA ALA A 12 -19.05 17.53 -11.70
C ALA A 12 -17.93 16.51 -11.41
N LEU A 13 -17.90 15.94 -10.20
CA LEU A 13 -16.96 14.88 -9.83
C LEU A 13 -17.15 13.63 -10.71
N GLY A 14 -18.39 13.19 -10.89
CA GLY A 14 -18.70 12.05 -11.73
C GLY A 14 -18.27 12.25 -13.21
N ALA A 15 -18.41 13.47 -13.75
CA ALA A 15 -17.95 13.82 -15.08
C ALA A 15 -16.42 13.76 -15.18
N ILE A 16 -15.70 14.29 -14.19
CA ILE A 16 -14.23 14.22 -14.11
C ILE A 16 -13.78 12.77 -14.11
N ILE A 17 -14.33 11.93 -13.22
CA ILE A 17 -13.94 10.51 -13.11
C ILE A 17 -14.18 9.78 -14.43
N ARG A 18 -15.34 9.98 -15.09
CA ARG A 18 -15.67 9.34 -16.37
C ARG A 18 -14.78 9.80 -17.53
N SER A 19 -14.20 10.99 -17.47
CA SER A 19 -13.33 11.55 -18.52
C SER A 19 -11.86 11.17 -18.38
N ARG A 20 -11.47 10.51 -17.30
CA ARG A 20 -10.09 10.20 -16.95
C ARG A 20 -9.82 8.69 -17.01
N LYS A 21 -8.55 8.33 -17.23
CA LYS A 21 -8.10 6.96 -17.10
C LYS A 21 -8.06 6.58 -15.61
N ILE A 22 -8.57 5.39 -15.29
CA ILE A 22 -8.39 4.78 -13.98
C ILE A 22 -7.33 3.69 -14.11
N VAL A 23 -6.28 3.80 -13.31
CA VAL A 23 -5.21 2.78 -13.21
C VAL A 23 -5.46 1.96 -11.96
N ASP A 24 -5.51 0.64 -12.12
CA ASP A 24 -5.58 -0.30 -11.01
C ASP A 24 -4.16 -0.54 -10.47
N LEU A 25 -3.97 -0.24 -9.20
CA LEU A 25 -2.68 -0.32 -8.52
C LEU A 25 -2.58 -1.48 -7.56
N SER A 26 -3.51 -2.45 -7.64
CA SER A 26 -3.57 -3.60 -6.73
C SER A 26 -3.07 -4.88 -7.38
N VAL A 27 -2.32 -5.67 -6.61
CA VAL A 27 -1.93 -7.00 -7.04
C VAL A 27 -3.10 -7.99 -6.97
N ILE A 28 -3.01 -9.06 -7.78
CA ILE A 28 -3.92 -10.21 -7.66
C ILE A 28 -3.52 -11.01 -6.42
N VAL A 29 -4.49 -11.40 -5.61
CA VAL A 29 -4.28 -12.25 -4.44
C VAL A 29 -4.64 -13.70 -4.80
N ASP A 30 -3.72 -14.61 -4.55
CA ASP A 30 -3.91 -16.05 -4.77
C ASP A 30 -2.98 -16.84 -3.83
N GLN A 31 -3.39 -18.05 -3.47
CA GLN A 31 -2.64 -18.92 -2.53
C GLN A 31 -1.25 -19.33 -3.00
N PHE A 32 -0.92 -19.10 -4.27
CA PHE A 32 0.39 -19.42 -4.85
C PHE A 32 1.30 -18.21 -5.05
N TYR A 33 0.85 -17.03 -4.64
CA TYR A 33 1.64 -15.80 -4.68
C TYR A 33 2.41 -15.55 -3.38
N PRO A 34 3.47 -14.71 -3.42
CA PRO A 34 4.32 -14.48 -2.26
C PRO A 34 3.58 -13.85 -1.09
N ALA A 35 3.79 -14.45 0.06
CA ALA A 35 3.43 -13.98 1.38
C ALA A 35 4.59 -13.19 2.02
N PHE A 36 4.37 -12.52 3.15
CA PHE A 36 5.43 -11.87 3.92
C PHE A 36 6.45 -12.90 4.43
N GLN A 37 5.99 -14.01 4.98
CA GLN A 37 6.86 -15.11 5.42
C GLN A 37 6.68 -16.30 4.47
N GLN A 38 7.78 -16.83 3.96
CA GLN A 38 7.79 -17.98 3.05
C GLN A 38 7.10 -19.23 3.61
N GLU A 39 6.91 -19.28 4.92
CA GLU A 39 6.35 -20.41 5.67
C GLU A 39 4.89 -20.17 6.09
N SER A 40 4.35 -18.95 5.90
CA SER A 40 2.96 -18.63 6.23
C SER A 40 2.06 -18.66 4.99
N GLN A 41 0.93 -19.33 5.10
CA GLN A 41 -0.11 -19.30 4.10
C GLN A 41 -0.95 -18.03 4.32
N GLU A 42 -0.60 -16.93 3.65
CA GLU A 42 -1.31 -15.66 3.81
C GLU A 42 -2.72 -15.67 3.22
N PHE A 43 -3.00 -16.57 2.26
CA PHE A 43 -4.28 -16.60 1.59
C PHE A 43 -4.74 -18.01 1.27
N LEU A 44 -5.95 -18.35 1.72
CA LEU A 44 -6.61 -19.63 1.42
C LEU A 44 -8.05 -19.37 0.96
N MET A 45 -8.44 -20.01 -0.13
CA MET A 45 -9.81 -20.03 -0.62
C MET A 45 -10.41 -21.41 -0.44
N VAL A 46 -11.55 -21.47 0.26
CA VAL A 46 -12.31 -22.72 0.45
C VAL A 46 -13.71 -22.54 -0.17
N PRO A 47 -13.96 -23.08 -1.38
CA PRO A 47 -15.29 -23.04 -1.97
C PRO A 47 -16.34 -23.73 -1.08
N THR A 48 -17.43 -23.04 -0.77
CA THR A 48 -18.57 -23.57 -0.01
C THR A 48 -19.75 -23.89 -0.92
N HIS A 49 -19.89 -23.15 -2.02
CA HIS A 49 -20.88 -23.39 -3.05
C HIS A 49 -20.24 -23.31 -4.43
N VAL A 50 -20.41 -24.34 -5.24
CA VAL A 50 -19.96 -24.41 -6.63
C VAL A 50 -21.14 -24.81 -7.50
N PRO A 51 -21.58 -23.99 -8.48
CA PRO A 51 -22.72 -24.30 -9.32
C PRO A 51 -22.43 -25.47 -10.27
N GLY A 52 -23.47 -26.23 -10.59
CA GLY A 52 -23.42 -27.28 -11.61
C GLY A 52 -23.66 -28.71 -11.11
N PRO A 53 -23.74 -29.70 -12.02
CA PRO A 53 -23.90 -31.10 -11.66
C PRO A 53 -22.65 -31.60 -10.91
N GLY A 54 -22.84 -32.12 -9.70
CA GLY A 54 -21.73 -32.56 -8.85
C GLY A 54 -21.06 -31.44 -8.09
N GLY A 55 -21.59 -30.20 -8.13
CA GLY A 55 -21.09 -29.07 -7.36
C GLY A 55 -21.25 -29.25 -5.84
N LEU A 56 -20.54 -28.48 -5.09
CA LEU A 56 -20.51 -28.49 -3.63
C LEU A 56 -21.61 -27.58 -3.05
N GLY A 57 -22.25 -27.97 -1.93
CA GLY A 57 -23.17 -27.14 -1.20
C GLY A 57 -24.56 -27.00 -1.84
N TYR A 58 -25.11 -25.79 -1.82
CA TYR A 58 -26.45 -25.51 -2.38
C TYR A 58 -26.46 -25.61 -3.91
N ARG A 59 -27.49 -26.32 -4.48
CA ARG A 59 -27.59 -26.55 -5.92
C ARG A 59 -28.10 -25.36 -6.75
N GLY A 60 -28.00 -24.15 -6.22
CA GLY A 60 -28.35 -22.92 -6.93
C GLY A 60 -27.25 -22.42 -7.89
N PRO A 61 -27.50 -21.32 -8.61
CA PRO A 61 -26.49 -20.70 -9.50
C PRO A 61 -25.43 -19.92 -8.76
N MET A 62 -25.33 -20.06 -7.44
CA MET A 62 -24.40 -19.30 -6.61
C MET A 62 -23.00 -19.94 -6.57
N TYR A 63 -21.99 -19.09 -6.57
CA TYR A 63 -20.62 -19.43 -6.22
C TYR A 63 -20.24 -18.67 -4.94
N GLU A 64 -19.78 -19.38 -3.93
CA GLU A 64 -19.43 -18.82 -2.64
C GLU A 64 -18.17 -19.46 -2.09
N THR A 65 -17.31 -18.63 -1.47
CA THR A 65 -16.02 -19.06 -0.97
C THR A 65 -15.76 -18.42 0.38
N ILE A 66 -15.25 -19.19 1.33
CA ILE A 66 -14.61 -18.66 2.56
C ILE A 66 -13.20 -18.28 2.19
N MET A 67 -12.79 -17.07 2.56
CA MET A 67 -11.41 -16.60 2.44
C MET A 67 -10.79 -16.52 3.84
N ILE A 68 -9.59 -17.09 3.99
CA ILE A 68 -8.77 -16.99 5.20
C ILE A 68 -7.48 -16.32 4.77
N HIS A 69 -7.15 -15.20 5.38
CA HIS A 69 -5.96 -14.44 5.02
C HIS A 69 -5.44 -13.65 6.23
N ASP A 70 -4.16 -13.31 6.17
CA ASP A 70 -3.49 -12.34 7.02
C ASP A 70 -3.98 -10.92 6.67
N ASP A 71 -4.06 -10.01 7.63
CA ASP A 71 -4.48 -8.61 7.42
C ASP A 71 -3.47 -7.79 6.60
N HIS A 72 -2.28 -8.34 6.35
CA HIS A 72 -1.23 -7.79 5.47
C HIS A 72 -1.12 -8.53 4.12
N THR A 73 -2.17 -9.23 3.69
CA THR A 73 -2.24 -9.95 2.41
C THR A 73 -2.40 -8.99 1.21
N GLY A 74 -1.70 -9.27 0.10
CA GLY A 74 -1.83 -8.54 -1.16
C GLY A 74 -1.58 -7.03 -1.02
N THR A 75 -2.22 -6.20 -1.83
CA THR A 75 -2.18 -4.75 -1.64
C THR A 75 -3.00 -4.37 -0.41
N HIS A 76 -2.32 -3.88 0.61
CA HIS A 76 -2.90 -3.60 1.92
C HIS A 76 -2.35 -2.30 2.51
N CYS A 77 -2.92 -1.86 3.61
CA CYS A 77 -2.32 -0.80 4.41
C CYS A 77 -2.03 -1.26 5.84
N ASP A 78 -1.02 -0.63 6.43
CA ASP A 78 -0.71 -0.71 7.84
C ASP A 78 -1.34 0.45 8.60
N ALA A 79 -2.01 0.14 9.69
CA ALA A 79 -2.38 1.11 10.70
C ALA A 79 -1.22 1.33 11.69
N PRO A 80 -1.15 2.47 12.40
CA PRO A 80 -0.10 2.74 13.39
C PRO A 80 0.08 1.63 14.43
N ALA A 81 -1.01 0.95 14.82
CA ALA A 81 -0.99 -0.16 15.78
C ALA A 81 -0.22 -1.41 15.27
N HIS A 82 0.14 -1.47 13.96
CA HIS A 82 0.91 -2.58 13.42
C HIS A 82 2.29 -2.71 14.08
N GLN A 83 3.01 -1.59 14.20
CA GLN A 83 4.39 -1.58 14.71
C GLN A 83 4.59 -0.79 16.00
N VAL A 84 3.63 0.06 16.40
CA VAL A 84 3.71 0.80 17.64
C VAL A 84 2.96 0.04 18.75
N PRO A 85 3.63 -0.45 19.81
CA PRO A 85 2.92 -1.04 20.93
C PRO A 85 2.08 0.00 21.68
N PRO A 86 0.91 -0.36 22.24
CA PRO A 86 0.13 0.56 23.05
C PRO A 86 0.87 0.87 24.37
N VAL A 87 0.67 2.08 24.90
CA VAL A 87 1.37 2.57 26.11
C VAL A 87 1.25 1.59 27.28
N GLU A 88 0.10 0.95 27.43
CA GLU A 88 -0.19 0.01 28.54
C GLU A 88 0.60 -1.29 28.45
N SER A 89 1.19 -1.59 27.28
CA SER A 89 2.02 -2.80 27.12
C SER A 89 3.31 -2.74 27.92
N GLY A 90 3.80 -1.53 28.22
CA GLY A 90 5.11 -1.33 28.85
C GLY A 90 6.30 -1.76 27.97
N LEU A 91 6.06 -2.09 26.69
CA LEU A 91 7.10 -2.51 25.76
C LEU A 91 7.95 -1.33 25.29
N PRO A 92 9.19 -1.56 24.84
CA PRO A 92 9.98 -0.54 24.15
C PRO A 92 9.20 0.05 22.97
N ASN A 93 9.41 1.33 22.71
CA ASN A 93 8.76 2.09 21.62
C ASN A 93 7.22 2.15 21.71
N ALA A 94 6.63 1.85 22.87
CA ALA A 94 5.20 2.02 23.08
C ALA A 94 4.79 3.50 22.97
N GLY A 95 3.61 3.75 22.41
CA GLY A 95 3.12 5.11 22.21
C GLY A 95 1.60 5.19 22.02
N PRO A 96 1.05 6.41 22.05
CA PRO A 96 -0.41 6.60 21.93
C PRO A 96 -0.97 6.09 20.60
N MET A 97 -0.16 6.10 19.53
CA MET A 97 -0.54 5.60 18.21
C MET A 97 -0.72 4.07 18.17
N GLY A 98 -0.18 3.34 19.14
CA GLY A 98 -0.38 1.89 19.26
C GLY A 98 -1.82 1.45 19.52
N LYS A 99 -2.75 2.39 19.73
CA LYS A 99 -4.18 2.12 19.83
C LYS A 99 -4.96 2.44 18.55
N VAL A 100 -4.30 3.06 17.57
CA VAL A 100 -4.93 3.45 16.31
C VAL A 100 -4.91 2.26 15.36
N THR A 101 -6.02 1.52 15.36
CA THR A 101 -6.27 0.35 14.53
C THR A 101 -7.02 0.72 13.25
N LEU A 102 -7.13 -0.20 12.32
CA LEU A 102 -7.62 0.00 10.95
C LEU A 102 -8.96 0.76 10.87
N GLU A 103 -9.95 0.37 11.68
CA GLU A 103 -11.28 0.97 11.66
C GLU A 103 -11.33 2.43 12.15
N GLN A 104 -10.25 2.90 12.75
CA GLN A 104 -10.12 4.26 13.29
C GLN A 104 -9.42 5.22 12.32
N LEU A 105 -8.86 4.70 11.22
CA LEU A 105 -8.19 5.52 10.22
C LEU A 105 -9.19 6.45 9.53
N ASP A 106 -8.80 7.72 9.36
CA ASP A 106 -9.63 8.70 8.64
C ASP A 106 -9.54 8.46 7.11
N PRO A 107 -10.65 8.18 6.42
CA PRO A 107 -10.65 7.99 4.97
C PRO A 107 -10.05 9.16 4.17
N ARG A 108 -10.06 10.38 4.71
CA ARG A 108 -9.45 11.55 4.08
C ARG A 108 -7.93 11.43 3.96
N HIS A 109 -7.29 10.67 4.84
CA HIS A 109 -5.85 10.39 4.79
C HIS A 109 -5.49 9.25 3.84
N MET A 110 -6.49 8.53 3.31
CA MET A 110 -6.31 7.39 2.41
C MET A 110 -6.41 7.77 0.93
N MET A 111 -6.51 9.05 0.64
CA MET A 111 -6.61 9.56 -0.73
C MET A 111 -6.00 10.96 -0.84
N GLY A 112 -5.47 11.27 -2.03
CA GLY A 112 -4.89 12.57 -2.28
C GLY A 112 -4.13 12.65 -3.62
N PRO A 113 -3.61 13.85 -3.96
CA PRO A 113 -2.73 14.03 -5.10
C PRO A 113 -1.51 13.12 -5.00
N ALA A 114 -1.27 12.27 -6.01
CA ALA A 114 -0.15 11.35 -6.04
C ALA A 114 1.15 12.05 -6.43
N CYS A 115 2.20 11.78 -5.66
CA CYS A 115 3.58 12.18 -5.90
C CYS A 115 4.41 10.92 -6.10
N VAL A 116 4.66 10.55 -7.36
CA VAL A 116 5.39 9.31 -7.69
C VAL A 116 6.89 9.61 -7.77
N ILE A 117 7.63 9.04 -6.85
CA ILE A 117 9.10 9.17 -6.77
C ILE A 117 9.73 7.94 -7.41
N ASP A 118 10.43 8.15 -8.52
CA ASP A 118 11.10 7.08 -9.24
C ASP A 118 12.36 6.61 -8.49
N CYS A 119 12.37 5.34 -8.16
CA CYS A 119 13.44 4.64 -7.47
C CYS A 119 13.93 3.41 -8.24
N THR A 120 13.63 3.32 -9.55
CA THR A 120 13.97 2.16 -10.38
C THR A 120 15.48 1.98 -10.57
N ASP A 121 16.26 3.03 -10.44
CA ASP A 121 17.73 2.99 -10.45
C ASP A 121 18.31 2.12 -9.33
N LEU A 122 17.62 2.01 -8.20
CA LEU A 122 18.04 1.19 -7.07
C LEU A 122 18.02 -0.33 -7.38
N LEU A 123 17.32 -0.76 -8.45
CA LEU A 123 17.38 -2.16 -8.88
C LEU A 123 18.80 -2.61 -9.26
N ALA A 124 19.63 -1.69 -9.75
CA ALA A 124 21.04 -1.97 -10.07
C ALA A 124 21.91 -2.19 -8.81
N GLU A 125 21.44 -1.77 -7.65
CA GLU A 125 22.12 -1.92 -6.36
C GLU A 125 21.74 -3.22 -5.63
N VAL A 126 20.80 -4.00 -6.18
CA VAL A 126 20.33 -5.23 -5.56
C VAL A 126 21.43 -6.29 -5.65
N ASP A 127 22.07 -6.58 -4.53
CA ASP A 127 23.03 -7.66 -4.39
C ASP A 127 22.43 -8.79 -3.54
N ARG A 128 22.14 -9.91 -4.18
CA ARG A 128 21.52 -11.08 -3.54
C ARG A 128 22.48 -11.93 -2.70
N SER A 129 23.78 -11.64 -2.78
CA SER A 129 24.80 -12.29 -1.95
C SER A 129 24.88 -11.72 -0.54
N VAL A 130 24.37 -10.51 -0.34
CA VAL A 130 24.34 -9.83 0.96
C VAL A 130 22.90 -9.67 1.46
N ARG A 131 22.73 -9.71 2.80
CA ARG A 131 21.43 -9.53 3.45
C ARG A 131 21.15 -8.02 3.62
N ARG A 132 20.95 -7.33 2.50
CA ARG A 132 20.76 -5.88 2.51
C ARG A 132 19.81 -5.41 1.39
N SER A 133 18.93 -4.48 1.72
CA SER A 133 18.07 -3.76 0.79
C SER A 133 18.76 -2.49 0.30
N PRO A 134 18.64 -2.12 -0.98
CA PRO A 134 18.93 -0.76 -1.44
C PRO A 134 18.06 0.25 -0.71
N VAL A 135 18.62 1.43 -0.41
CA VAL A 135 17.96 2.41 0.44
C VAL A 135 17.37 3.55 -0.38
N ILE A 136 16.07 3.78 -0.26
CA ILE A 136 15.42 5.00 -0.75
C ILE A 136 15.76 6.11 0.26
N THR A 137 16.62 7.04 -0.13
CA THR A 137 17.16 8.04 0.78
C THR A 137 16.39 9.36 0.77
N ARG A 138 16.52 10.14 1.83
CA ARG A 138 16.00 11.52 1.93
C ARG A 138 16.48 12.40 0.76
N GLU A 139 17.73 12.24 0.32
CA GLU A 139 18.31 13.00 -0.78
C GLU A 139 17.59 12.72 -2.11
N LYS A 140 17.13 11.48 -2.31
CA LYS A 140 16.32 11.11 -3.49
C LYS A 140 14.97 11.84 -3.47
N VAL A 141 14.31 11.90 -2.33
CA VAL A 141 13.07 12.68 -2.15
C VAL A 141 13.33 14.16 -2.40
N ALA A 142 14.39 14.73 -1.81
CA ALA A 142 14.76 16.13 -2.00
C ALA A 142 15.10 16.49 -3.46
N ALA A 143 15.77 15.58 -4.18
CA ALA A 143 16.03 15.73 -5.61
C ALA A 143 14.73 15.76 -6.43
N TRP A 144 13.77 14.88 -6.09
CA TRP A 144 12.45 14.87 -6.71
C TRP A 144 11.69 16.17 -6.40
N GLU A 145 11.72 16.66 -5.15
CA GLU A 145 11.09 17.94 -4.76
C GLU A 145 11.66 19.12 -5.54
N LYS A 146 12.96 19.13 -5.80
CA LYS A 146 13.64 20.17 -6.61
C LYS A 146 13.12 20.19 -8.05
N GLN A 147 12.80 19.04 -8.60
CA GLN A 147 12.36 18.92 -10.00
C GLN A 147 10.85 19.14 -10.16
N TYR A 148 10.04 18.61 -9.26
CA TYR A 148 8.57 18.55 -9.40
C TYR A 148 7.81 19.41 -8.39
N GLY A 149 8.54 20.15 -7.55
CA GLY A 149 7.96 20.98 -6.49
C GLY A 149 7.85 20.24 -5.16
N GLN A 150 7.88 21.04 -4.09
CA GLN A 150 7.85 20.56 -2.72
C GLN A 150 6.61 19.72 -2.40
N LEU A 151 6.80 18.66 -1.62
CA LEU A 151 5.71 17.88 -1.04
C LEU A 151 4.90 18.75 -0.07
N ARG A 152 3.58 18.53 0.00
CA ARG A 152 2.65 19.32 0.79
C ARG A 152 1.76 18.42 1.62
N GLU A 153 1.22 18.95 2.69
CA GLU A 153 0.15 18.27 3.42
C GLU A 153 -1.01 17.89 2.49
N GLY A 154 -1.47 16.65 2.61
CA GLY A 154 -2.50 16.07 1.75
C GLY A 154 -1.97 15.38 0.48
N ASP A 155 -0.70 15.57 0.10
CA ASP A 155 -0.07 14.74 -0.93
C ASP A 155 0.08 13.29 -0.45
N VAL A 156 -0.02 12.34 -1.39
CA VAL A 156 0.27 10.92 -1.20
C VAL A 156 1.59 10.61 -1.88
N VAL A 157 2.58 10.12 -1.15
CA VAL A 157 3.90 9.77 -1.70
C VAL A 157 3.91 8.30 -2.12
N LEU A 158 4.28 8.03 -3.37
CA LEU A 158 4.38 6.69 -3.93
C LEU A 158 5.81 6.43 -4.41
N PHE A 159 6.51 5.49 -3.79
CA PHE A 159 7.83 5.06 -4.25
C PHE A 159 7.69 3.98 -5.32
N ARG A 160 8.14 4.27 -6.54
CA ARG A 160 8.12 3.36 -7.68
C ARG A 160 9.47 2.68 -7.84
N THR A 161 9.52 1.39 -7.66
CA THR A 161 10.71 0.55 -7.88
C THR A 161 10.54 -0.45 -9.02
N THR A 162 9.30 -0.70 -9.46
CA THR A 162 8.88 -1.80 -10.35
C THR A 162 9.11 -3.20 -9.76
N TRP A 163 9.31 -3.30 -8.46
CA TRP A 163 9.61 -4.57 -7.79
C TRP A 163 8.46 -5.56 -7.92
N THR A 164 7.23 -5.10 -7.73
CA THR A 164 6.02 -5.92 -7.85
C THR A 164 5.85 -6.47 -9.26
N GLU A 165 6.00 -5.63 -10.30
CA GLU A 165 5.88 -6.04 -11.69
C GLU A 165 6.94 -7.08 -12.08
N LEU A 166 8.14 -7.01 -11.49
CA LEU A 166 9.24 -7.92 -11.78
C LEU A 166 9.13 -9.25 -11.03
N TYR A 167 8.75 -9.22 -9.75
CA TYR A 167 8.96 -10.33 -8.83
C TYR A 167 7.70 -10.84 -8.14
N TYR A 168 6.55 -10.14 -8.17
CA TYR A 168 5.30 -10.66 -7.62
C TYR A 168 4.69 -11.66 -8.61
N LYS A 169 5.12 -12.90 -8.50
CA LYS A 169 4.78 -14.03 -9.38
C LYS A 169 4.41 -15.22 -8.53
N GLN A 170 3.76 -16.20 -9.13
CA GLN A 170 3.50 -17.47 -8.46
C GLN A 170 4.82 -18.17 -8.08
N PHE A 171 4.78 -18.94 -7.01
CA PHE A 171 5.91 -19.78 -6.65
C PHE A 171 6.23 -20.80 -7.75
N PRO A 172 7.53 -21.15 -7.96
CA PRO A 172 8.69 -20.73 -7.17
C PRO A 172 9.32 -19.38 -7.56
N GLU A 173 8.95 -18.78 -8.71
CA GLU A 173 9.55 -17.52 -9.20
C GLU A 173 9.32 -16.36 -8.24
N GLY A 174 8.19 -16.35 -7.56
CA GLY A 174 7.82 -15.34 -6.56
C GLY A 174 8.69 -15.29 -5.31
N LEU A 175 9.57 -16.27 -5.08
CA LEU A 175 10.53 -16.27 -3.96
C LEU A 175 11.43 -15.02 -3.93
N GLN A 176 11.67 -14.42 -5.09
CA GLN A 176 12.49 -13.22 -5.20
C GLN A 176 11.81 -11.97 -4.64
N PHE A 177 10.46 -11.95 -4.60
CA PHE A 177 9.68 -10.82 -4.16
C PHE A 177 9.95 -10.45 -2.69
N THR A 178 10.12 -11.46 -1.84
CA THR A 178 10.24 -11.29 -0.38
C THR A 178 11.64 -10.89 0.09
N ARG A 179 12.59 -10.65 -0.81
CA ARG A 179 14.01 -10.45 -0.46
C ARG A 179 14.63 -9.26 -1.17
N HIS A 180 15.39 -8.46 -0.41
CA HIS A 180 16.28 -7.41 -0.95
C HIS A 180 15.57 -6.30 -1.74
N HIS A 181 14.27 -6.12 -1.56
CA HIS A 181 13.53 -5.04 -2.21
C HIS A 181 14.05 -3.66 -1.73
N PRO A 182 14.07 -2.64 -2.60
CA PRO A 182 14.36 -1.28 -2.17
C PRO A 182 13.33 -0.78 -1.15
N ALA A 183 13.79 -0.10 -0.10
CA ALA A 183 12.90 0.47 0.92
C ALA A 183 13.49 1.75 1.52
N PRO A 184 12.66 2.67 2.05
CA PRO A 184 13.13 3.87 2.74
C PRO A 184 13.73 3.52 4.12
N ASN A 185 14.66 4.34 4.60
CA ASN A 185 15.09 4.31 5.99
C ASN A 185 14.27 5.29 6.84
N GLY A 186 14.44 5.25 8.16
CA GLY A 186 13.73 6.12 9.09
C GLY A 186 13.88 7.61 8.78
N ARG A 187 15.08 8.06 8.37
CA ARG A 187 15.32 9.47 7.99
C ARG A 187 14.52 9.93 6.77
N THR A 188 14.25 9.02 5.85
CA THR A 188 13.39 9.31 4.70
C THR A 188 11.95 9.47 5.14
N ILE A 189 11.48 8.60 6.03
CA ILE A 189 10.12 8.71 6.60
C ILE A 189 9.99 9.97 7.46
N GLU A 190 10.97 10.30 8.30
CA GLU A 190 11.01 11.56 9.05
C GLU A 190 10.84 12.78 8.14
N HIS A 191 11.52 12.79 6.99
CA HIS A 191 11.36 13.87 6.01
C HIS A 191 9.92 13.96 5.47
N LEU A 192 9.25 12.84 5.19
CA LEU A 192 7.86 12.84 4.78
C LEU A 192 6.94 13.36 5.91
N VAL A 193 7.20 12.97 7.15
CA VAL A 193 6.48 13.49 8.34
C VAL A 193 6.65 15.01 8.47
N GLU A 194 7.87 15.54 8.29
CA GLU A 194 8.15 16.99 8.29
C GLU A 194 7.35 17.74 7.20
N ARG A 195 7.01 17.07 6.08
CA ARG A 195 6.16 17.60 5.00
C ARG A 195 4.67 17.49 5.26
N GLY A 196 4.25 16.89 6.36
CA GLY A 196 2.84 16.66 6.69
C GLY A 196 2.20 15.49 5.93
N ILE A 197 3.01 14.61 5.32
CA ILE A 197 2.50 13.45 4.60
C ILE A 197 1.83 12.47 5.57
N LYS A 198 0.62 12.03 5.23
CA LYS A 198 -0.17 11.09 6.03
C LYS A 198 -0.28 9.70 5.41
N LEU A 199 0.10 9.55 4.14
CA LEU A 199 0.13 8.27 3.45
C LEU A 199 1.37 8.16 2.57
N VAL A 200 2.09 7.05 2.74
CA VAL A 200 3.16 6.61 1.84
C VAL A 200 2.81 5.25 1.25
N GLY A 201 3.07 5.05 -0.03
CA GLY A 201 2.86 3.77 -0.72
C GLY A 201 4.11 3.29 -1.43
N LEU A 202 4.22 1.95 -1.58
CA LEU A 202 5.36 1.30 -2.23
C LEU A 202 4.88 0.12 -3.10
N ASP A 203 5.60 -0.11 -4.19
CA ASP A 203 5.44 -1.30 -5.03
C ASP A 203 6.42 -2.42 -4.62
N THR A 204 6.70 -2.54 -3.32
CA THR A 204 7.58 -3.56 -2.73
C THR A 204 6.84 -4.41 -1.71
N LEU A 205 7.52 -5.38 -1.11
CA LEU A 205 6.98 -6.24 -0.06
C LEU A 205 6.47 -5.42 1.13
N GLY A 206 7.26 -4.40 1.53
CA GLY A 206 6.99 -3.58 2.69
C GLY A 206 7.86 -2.33 2.74
N ILE A 207 7.56 -1.45 3.70
CA ILE A 207 8.34 -0.24 3.97
C ILE A 207 9.68 -0.56 4.67
N GLY A 208 9.79 -1.74 5.28
CA GLY A 208 10.98 -2.18 6.01
C GLY A 208 12.10 -2.65 5.09
N MET A 209 13.33 -2.40 5.51
CA MET A 209 14.54 -2.89 4.85
C MET A 209 14.94 -4.26 5.41
N PHE A 210 15.61 -5.09 4.60
CA PHE A 210 16.09 -6.40 5.05
C PHE A 210 17.03 -6.33 6.27
N GLN A 211 17.83 -5.27 6.37
CA GLN A 211 18.75 -5.01 7.49
C GLN A 211 18.11 -4.30 8.67
N ASP A 212 16.98 -3.67 8.48
CA ASP A 212 16.22 -2.95 9.50
C ASP A 212 14.76 -2.79 9.05
N ASP A 213 13.97 -3.77 9.38
CA ASP A 213 12.54 -3.78 9.08
C ASP A 213 11.75 -2.84 10.01
N TYR A 214 12.27 -2.59 11.20
CA TYR A 214 11.52 -1.99 12.30
C TYR A 214 11.53 -0.46 12.30
N GLU A 215 12.71 0.17 12.06
CA GLU A 215 12.87 1.63 12.17
C GLU A 215 11.88 2.43 11.30
N PRO A 216 11.75 2.17 9.98
CA PRO A 216 10.84 2.98 9.15
C PRO A 216 9.37 2.81 9.54
N HIS A 217 8.95 1.61 9.93
CA HIS A 217 7.60 1.36 10.44
C HIS A 217 7.32 2.13 11.74
N LEU A 218 8.28 2.15 12.68
CA LEU A 218 8.12 2.90 13.94
C LEU A 218 7.97 4.40 13.70
N VAL A 219 8.81 4.98 12.85
CA VAL A 219 8.73 6.41 12.53
C VAL A 219 7.37 6.72 11.90
N ALA A 220 6.94 5.95 10.92
CA ALA A 220 5.64 6.10 10.28
C ALA A 220 4.49 5.95 11.28
N GLY A 221 4.50 4.88 12.08
CA GLY A 221 3.46 4.57 13.06
C GLY A 221 3.33 5.63 14.14
N HIS A 222 4.44 6.10 14.73
CA HIS A 222 4.42 7.16 15.74
C HIS A 222 3.89 8.49 15.19
N ALA A 223 4.10 8.78 13.91
CA ALA A 223 3.56 9.96 13.24
C ALA A 223 2.08 9.81 12.82
N GLY A 224 1.47 8.64 13.04
CA GLY A 224 0.12 8.35 12.57
C GLY A 224 0.02 8.27 11.04
N MET A 225 1.11 7.96 10.36
CA MET A 225 1.17 7.78 8.92
C MET A 225 0.61 6.40 8.54
N ILE A 226 -0.13 6.33 7.45
CA ILE A 226 -0.63 5.10 6.84
C ILE A 226 0.41 4.65 5.82
N VAL A 227 0.76 3.38 5.84
CA VAL A 227 1.65 2.78 4.84
C VAL A 227 0.82 1.88 3.93
N VAL A 228 0.96 2.00 2.61
CA VAL A 228 0.31 1.10 1.64
C VAL A 228 1.38 0.31 0.91
N GLU A 229 1.29 -1.01 0.97
CA GLU A 229 2.31 -1.93 0.49
C GLU A 229 1.82 -2.79 -0.67
N LYS A 230 2.75 -3.37 -1.41
CA LYS A 230 2.47 -4.25 -2.56
C LYS A 230 1.60 -3.57 -3.63
N LEU A 231 1.87 -2.27 -3.88
CA LEU A 231 1.29 -1.57 -5.04
C LEU A 231 1.86 -2.14 -6.33
N THR A 232 1.18 -1.94 -7.44
CA THR A 232 1.64 -2.30 -8.80
C THR A 232 1.30 -1.20 -9.81
N ASN A 233 1.80 -1.30 -11.03
CA ASN A 233 1.49 -0.39 -12.14
C ASN A 233 1.79 1.10 -11.86
N LEU A 234 2.69 1.40 -10.93
CA LEU A 234 3.09 2.79 -10.63
C LEU A 234 3.79 3.45 -11.84
N SER A 235 4.30 2.66 -12.79
CA SER A 235 4.87 3.14 -14.06
C SER A 235 3.84 3.83 -14.97
N GLU A 236 2.55 3.59 -14.75
CA GLU A 236 1.47 4.24 -15.52
C GLU A 236 1.10 5.63 -15.00
N LEU A 237 1.67 6.04 -13.88
CA LEU A 237 1.40 7.32 -13.25
C LEU A 237 2.46 8.36 -13.59
N PRO A 238 2.07 9.63 -13.82
CA PRO A 238 3.01 10.74 -13.91
C PRO A 238 3.63 11.03 -12.53
N ALA A 239 4.78 11.72 -12.50
CA ALA A 239 5.42 12.16 -11.26
C ALA A 239 4.48 13.00 -10.37
N ARG A 240 3.60 13.82 -10.99
CA ARG A 240 2.49 14.55 -10.37
C ARG A 240 1.30 14.60 -11.34
N GLY A 241 0.08 14.77 -10.82
CA GLY A 241 -1.14 14.95 -11.64
C GLY A 241 -2.13 13.80 -11.56
N ALA A 242 -1.76 12.68 -10.97
CA ALA A 242 -2.70 11.62 -10.63
C ALA A 242 -3.34 11.88 -9.25
N PHE A 243 -4.52 11.30 -9.01
CA PHE A 243 -5.18 11.28 -7.70
C PHE A 243 -5.28 9.84 -7.21
N PHE A 244 -4.61 9.52 -6.11
CA PHE A 244 -4.57 8.20 -5.50
C PHE A 244 -5.74 7.97 -4.54
N ILE A 245 -6.26 6.75 -4.53
CA ILE A 245 -7.30 6.30 -3.60
C ILE A 245 -6.97 4.88 -3.17
N PHE A 246 -6.98 4.64 -1.85
CA PHE A 246 -6.92 3.31 -1.26
C PHE A 246 -7.93 3.22 -0.11
N LEU A 247 -8.83 2.25 -0.17
CA LEU A 247 -9.84 2.04 0.88
C LEU A 247 -9.83 0.56 1.31
N PRO A 248 -9.28 0.24 2.49
CA PRO A 248 -9.26 -1.12 3.01
C PRO A 248 -10.62 -1.54 3.57
N TRP A 249 -10.78 -2.83 3.81
CA TRP A 249 -11.89 -3.32 4.61
C TRP A 249 -11.84 -2.73 6.01
N LYS A 250 -13.00 -2.34 6.54
CA LYS A 250 -13.09 -1.75 7.88
C LYS A 250 -13.24 -2.83 8.96
N VAL A 251 -12.14 -3.49 9.29
CA VAL A 251 -12.09 -4.58 10.28
C VAL A 251 -11.69 -4.03 11.65
N LYS A 252 -12.52 -4.33 12.67
CA LYS A 252 -12.29 -3.85 14.04
C LYS A 252 -11.05 -4.50 14.65
N LYS A 253 -10.17 -3.68 15.21
CA LYS A 253 -8.91 -4.08 15.86
C LYS A 253 -7.87 -4.74 14.93
N ALA A 254 -8.05 -4.67 13.61
CA ALA A 254 -7.01 -5.11 12.70
C ALA A 254 -5.83 -4.13 12.70
N SER A 255 -4.63 -4.66 12.52
CA SER A 255 -3.40 -3.87 12.43
C SER A 255 -3.14 -3.40 10.99
N GLY A 256 -3.68 -4.09 10.01
CA GLY A 256 -3.64 -3.79 8.60
C GLY A 256 -4.95 -4.17 7.89
N GLY A 257 -5.01 -3.96 6.59
CA GLY A 257 -6.18 -4.35 5.82
C GLY A 257 -6.02 -4.32 4.32
N LEU A 258 -6.41 -5.44 3.71
CA LEU A 258 -6.53 -5.59 2.26
C LEU A 258 -7.50 -4.57 1.68
N GLY A 259 -7.15 -3.96 0.55
CA GLY A 259 -8.00 -3.01 -0.16
C GLY A 259 -7.70 -2.93 -1.65
N ARG A 260 -8.49 -2.12 -2.37
CA ARG A 260 -8.24 -1.83 -3.77
C ARG A 260 -7.61 -0.44 -3.90
N ALA A 261 -6.37 -0.40 -4.38
CA ALA A 261 -5.68 0.83 -4.72
C ALA A 261 -5.98 1.21 -6.17
N ILE A 262 -6.35 2.44 -6.43
CA ILE A 262 -6.51 2.99 -7.78
C ILE A 262 -5.90 4.38 -7.88
N ALA A 263 -5.60 4.81 -9.09
CA ALA A 263 -5.31 6.21 -9.38
C ALA A 263 -6.15 6.71 -10.55
N ILE A 264 -6.58 7.96 -10.47
CA ILE A 264 -7.25 8.70 -11.54
C ILE A 264 -6.21 9.60 -12.20
N VAL A 265 -6.02 9.43 -13.54
CA VAL A 265 -4.95 10.09 -14.31
C VAL A 265 -5.52 10.98 -15.38
#